data_57f7de26833579a82e22f3bae99b4ec7
#
_entry.id   57f7de26833579a82e22f3bae99b4ec7
#
_cell.length_a   1.000
_cell.length_b   1.000
_cell.length_c   1.000
_cell.angle_alpha   90.00
_cell.angle_beta   90.00
_cell.angle_gamma   90.00
#
_symmetry.space_group_name_H-M   'P 1'
#
loop_
_entity.id
_entity.type
_entity.pdbx_description
1 polymer ?
#
loop_
_entity_poly.entity_id
_entity_poly.type
_entity_poly.pdbx_seq_one_letter_code
_entity_poly.pdbx_strand_id
1 'polypeptide(L)'
;MLETVSQRFQGSCMMVMRQSGGEVNFLGSSFLVHPEGYLISTARIISEEDGLVVVPPLAGEAFMPVSRDEVAPVPVELVSRDSARDVALLKMKPELEINMPEGILGDPEEDPRGAMLMSLGVPFGYYRIHGVIAAQSVLSGRIRSHSGTNLIIFDRRVQYGDIGGPLVSVDGGQVIGVVGGVFDPVELEGLRTPEGVMAINSDLSYATSIEYGKQLLAKALEE
;
A
#
# COMPACT_ATOMS: atom_id res chain seq x y z
N MET A 1 12.64 -12.30 13.05
CA MET A 1 11.26 -11.79 12.94
C MET A 1 11.13 -10.74 11.83
N LEU A 2 11.71 -9.53 11.94
CA LEU A 2 11.69 -8.52 10.86
C LEU A 2 12.23 -9.03 9.53
N GLU A 3 13.37 -9.71 9.54
CA GLU A 3 13.97 -10.31 8.35
C GLU A 3 13.02 -11.30 7.66
N THR A 4 12.42 -12.20 8.43
CA THR A 4 11.48 -13.21 7.91
C THR A 4 10.25 -12.55 7.25
N VAL A 5 9.69 -11.51 7.90
CA VAL A 5 8.56 -10.74 7.35
C VAL A 5 8.98 -9.98 6.11
N SER A 6 10.15 -9.32 6.11
CA SER A 6 10.68 -8.63 4.95
C SER A 6 10.83 -9.56 3.75
N GLN A 7 11.44 -10.72 3.94
CA GLN A 7 11.59 -11.74 2.90
C GLN A 7 10.25 -12.25 2.36
N ARG A 8 9.27 -12.45 3.25
CA ARG A 8 7.92 -12.92 2.88
C ARG A 8 7.19 -11.93 1.95
N PHE A 9 7.34 -10.63 2.19
CA PHE A 9 6.60 -9.59 1.47
C PHE A 9 7.41 -8.84 0.41
N GLN A 10 8.72 -9.05 0.32
CA GLN A 10 9.61 -8.36 -0.60
C GLN A 10 9.16 -8.47 -2.06
N GLY A 11 8.67 -9.64 -2.48
CA GLY A 11 8.19 -9.88 -3.84
C GLY A 11 6.75 -9.41 -4.08
N SER A 12 5.97 -9.13 -3.04
CA SER A 12 4.56 -8.80 -3.17
C SER A 12 4.30 -7.33 -3.43
N CYS A 13 5.18 -6.43 -2.97
CA CYS A 13 5.04 -4.98 -3.15
C CYS A 13 5.51 -4.57 -4.55
N MET A 14 4.64 -3.90 -5.31
CA MET A 14 4.87 -3.53 -6.71
C MET A 14 4.61 -2.04 -6.92
N MET A 15 5.33 -1.45 -7.87
CA MET A 15 5.02 -0.10 -8.35
C MET A 15 3.72 -0.14 -9.16
N VAL A 16 2.86 0.84 -8.92
CA VAL A 16 1.71 1.14 -9.81
C VAL A 16 2.11 2.28 -10.71
N MET A 17 1.94 2.10 -11.99
CA MET A 17 2.29 3.09 -13.01
C MET A 17 1.15 3.21 -14.03
N ARG A 18 1.13 4.32 -14.74
CA ARG A 18 0.26 4.54 -15.90
C ARG A 18 1.10 4.72 -17.14
N GLN A 19 0.78 3.97 -18.16
CA GLN A 19 1.35 4.12 -19.49
C GLN A 19 0.36 4.81 -20.41
N SER A 20 0.72 6.00 -20.90
CA SER A 20 -0.11 6.78 -21.80
C SER A 20 0.77 7.56 -22.78
N GLY A 21 0.45 7.48 -24.08
CA GLY A 21 1.15 8.26 -25.11
C GLY A 21 2.66 8.00 -25.23
N GLY A 22 3.14 6.85 -24.78
CA GLY A 22 4.58 6.50 -24.73
C GLY A 22 5.30 6.97 -23.48
N GLU A 23 4.63 7.66 -22.56
CA GLU A 23 5.15 8.02 -21.25
C GLU A 23 4.66 7.03 -20.19
N VAL A 24 5.51 6.81 -19.17
CA VAL A 24 5.19 5.97 -18.01
C VAL A 24 5.27 6.83 -16.76
N ASN A 25 4.14 7.02 -16.10
CA ASN A 25 4.01 7.85 -14.92
C ASN A 25 3.83 6.97 -13.68
N PHE A 26 4.64 7.20 -12.66
CA PHE A 26 4.53 6.54 -11.37
C PHE A 26 3.31 7.08 -10.60
N LEU A 27 2.51 6.20 -10.01
CA LEU A 27 1.32 6.56 -9.24
C LEU A 27 1.48 6.28 -7.74
N GLY A 28 2.16 5.20 -7.37
CA GLY A 28 2.32 4.75 -6.00
C GLY A 28 2.66 3.28 -5.91
N SER A 29 2.33 2.68 -4.78
CA SER A 29 2.55 1.26 -4.50
C SER A 29 1.27 0.44 -4.53
N SER A 30 1.41 -0.85 -4.69
CA SER A 30 0.37 -1.87 -4.50
C SER A 30 1.01 -3.13 -3.92
N PHE A 31 0.19 -4.08 -3.53
CA PHE A 31 0.71 -5.39 -3.09
C PHE A 31 -0.21 -6.53 -3.50
N LEU A 32 0.41 -7.65 -3.82
CA LEU A 32 -0.27 -8.87 -4.21
C LEU A 32 -0.98 -9.51 -3.02
N VAL A 33 -2.21 -9.95 -3.22
CA VAL A 33 -3.07 -10.52 -2.16
C VAL A 33 -3.67 -11.88 -2.48
N HIS A 34 -3.59 -12.33 -3.74
CA HIS A 34 -4.15 -13.60 -4.17
C HIS A 34 -3.31 -14.23 -5.30
N PRO A 35 -3.17 -15.58 -5.34
CA PRO A 35 -2.41 -16.28 -6.39
C PRO A 35 -2.91 -16.02 -7.82
N GLU A 36 -4.17 -15.67 -7.99
CA GLU A 36 -4.74 -15.29 -9.29
C GLU A 36 -4.36 -13.87 -9.75
N GLY A 37 -3.41 -13.21 -9.09
CA GLY A 37 -2.89 -11.91 -9.52
C GLY A 37 -3.72 -10.71 -9.05
N TYR A 38 -4.51 -10.85 -7.99
CA TYR A 38 -5.18 -9.70 -7.39
C TYR A 38 -4.21 -8.90 -6.52
N LEU A 39 -4.30 -7.56 -6.66
CA LEU A 39 -3.52 -6.61 -5.89
C LEU A 39 -4.43 -5.59 -5.20
N ILE A 40 -3.98 -5.12 -4.05
CA ILE A 40 -4.64 -4.00 -3.34
C ILE A 40 -3.74 -2.76 -3.42
N SER A 41 -4.40 -1.60 -3.56
CA SER A 41 -3.79 -0.27 -3.50
C SER A 41 -4.80 0.74 -2.94
N THR A 42 -4.46 2.03 -2.91
CA THR A 42 -5.42 3.09 -2.57
C THR A 42 -6.22 3.52 -3.81
N ALA A 43 -7.50 3.87 -3.60
CA ALA A 43 -8.40 4.26 -4.69
C ALA A 43 -8.00 5.60 -5.32
N ARG A 44 -7.46 6.54 -4.54
CA ARG A 44 -7.12 7.89 -5.02
C ARG A 44 -5.96 7.94 -6.01
N ILE A 45 -5.01 6.97 -5.96
CA ILE A 45 -3.94 6.94 -6.95
C ILE A 45 -4.40 6.29 -8.27
N ILE A 46 -5.53 5.61 -8.28
CA ILE A 46 -6.14 4.97 -9.44
C ILE A 46 -7.26 5.88 -9.98
N SER A 47 -6.93 7.11 -10.37
CA SER A 47 -7.92 8.11 -10.81
C SER A 47 -8.51 7.82 -12.19
N GLU A 48 -7.73 7.18 -13.06
CA GLU A 48 -8.13 6.74 -14.40
C GLU A 48 -7.85 5.25 -14.55
N GLU A 49 -8.67 4.55 -15.32
CA GLU A 49 -8.59 3.09 -15.46
C GLU A 49 -7.69 2.64 -16.60
N ASP A 50 -7.49 3.51 -17.60
CA ASP A 50 -6.72 3.18 -18.80
C ASP A 50 -5.21 3.20 -18.56
N GLY A 51 -4.53 2.26 -19.20
CA GLY A 51 -3.07 2.19 -19.22
C GLY A 51 -2.42 1.81 -17.89
N LEU A 52 -3.18 1.25 -16.94
CA LEU A 52 -2.64 0.79 -15.66
C LEU A 52 -1.70 -0.41 -15.85
N VAL A 53 -0.53 -0.31 -15.24
CA VAL A 53 0.46 -1.38 -15.19
C VAL A 53 1.06 -1.46 -13.79
N VAL A 54 1.51 -2.64 -13.42
CA VAL A 54 2.37 -2.82 -12.24
C VAL A 54 3.75 -3.28 -12.66
N VAL A 55 4.74 -2.88 -11.89
CA VAL A 55 6.12 -3.33 -12.11
C VAL A 55 6.59 -4.06 -10.85
N PRO A 56 6.86 -5.37 -10.98
CA PRO A 56 7.38 -6.15 -9.88
C PRO A 56 8.76 -5.66 -9.44
N PRO A 57 9.13 -5.86 -8.16
CA PRO A 57 10.48 -5.56 -7.69
C PRO A 57 11.51 -6.46 -8.39
N LEU A 58 12.76 -5.98 -8.44
CA LEU A 58 13.88 -6.84 -8.86
C LEU A 58 14.13 -7.89 -7.78
N ALA A 59 14.24 -9.13 -8.20
CA ALA A 59 14.61 -10.21 -7.32
C ALA A 59 16.14 -10.47 -7.41
N GLY A 60 16.75 -10.78 -6.26
CA GLY A 60 18.08 -11.40 -6.22
C GLY A 60 19.29 -10.47 -6.19
N GLU A 61 19.15 -9.15 -6.27
CA GLU A 61 20.27 -8.22 -6.18
C GLU A 61 20.44 -7.67 -4.74
N ALA A 62 21.66 -7.72 -4.21
CA ALA A 62 21.98 -7.15 -2.91
C ALA A 62 21.93 -5.62 -2.93
N PHE A 63 22.28 -5.00 -4.06
CA PHE A 63 22.18 -3.56 -4.29
C PHE A 63 21.36 -3.32 -5.55
N MET A 64 20.27 -2.58 -5.40
CA MET A 64 19.45 -2.20 -6.55
C MET A 64 20.01 -0.93 -7.22
N PRO A 65 19.97 -0.83 -8.55
CA PRO A 65 20.32 0.41 -9.23
C PRO A 65 19.35 1.53 -8.84
N VAL A 66 19.86 2.77 -8.79
CA VAL A 66 19.06 3.95 -8.45
C VAL A 66 17.89 4.11 -9.42
N SER A 67 18.15 3.92 -10.73
CA SER A 67 17.14 3.95 -11.77
C SER A 67 17.20 2.67 -12.61
N ARG A 68 16.09 2.31 -13.21
CA ARG A 68 15.98 1.19 -14.14
C ARG A 68 15.68 1.76 -15.53
N ASP A 69 16.56 1.51 -16.48
CA ASP A 69 16.36 1.92 -17.87
C ASP A 69 15.30 1.06 -18.56
N GLU A 70 15.18 -0.21 -18.13
CA GLU A 70 14.16 -1.14 -18.60
C GLU A 70 13.37 -1.70 -17.43
N VAL A 71 12.06 -1.61 -17.53
CA VAL A 71 11.10 -2.24 -16.62
C VAL A 71 10.22 -3.20 -17.42
N ALA A 72 9.82 -4.30 -16.81
CA ALA A 72 8.84 -5.23 -17.39
C ALA A 72 7.46 -4.92 -16.80
N PRO A 73 6.67 -4.03 -17.41
CA PRO A 73 5.36 -3.70 -16.88
C PRO A 73 4.38 -4.84 -17.14
N VAL A 74 3.60 -5.17 -16.13
CA VAL A 74 2.49 -6.13 -16.23
C VAL A 74 1.19 -5.35 -16.29
N PRO A 75 0.39 -5.47 -17.36
CA PRO A 75 -0.90 -4.82 -17.46
C PRO A 75 -1.85 -5.28 -16.36
N VAL A 76 -2.55 -4.33 -15.75
CA VAL A 76 -3.59 -4.60 -14.75
C VAL A 76 -4.89 -3.90 -15.15
N GLU A 77 -5.98 -4.36 -14.57
CA GLU A 77 -7.28 -3.70 -14.66
C GLU A 77 -7.80 -3.38 -13.25
N LEU A 78 -8.61 -2.33 -13.15
CA LEU A 78 -9.36 -2.03 -11.95
C LEU A 78 -10.58 -2.95 -11.89
N VAL A 79 -10.61 -3.84 -10.89
CA VAL A 79 -11.74 -4.74 -10.65
C VAL A 79 -12.84 -4.01 -9.88
N SER A 80 -12.46 -3.38 -8.78
CA SER A 80 -13.39 -2.60 -7.95
C SER A 80 -12.66 -1.59 -7.08
N ARG A 81 -13.38 -0.57 -6.60
CA ARG A 81 -12.84 0.41 -5.66
C ARG A 81 -13.89 0.86 -4.67
N ASP A 82 -13.44 1.16 -3.46
CA ASP A 82 -14.18 1.88 -2.43
C ASP A 82 -13.53 3.26 -2.23
N SER A 83 -14.05 4.25 -2.93
CA SER A 83 -13.50 5.61 -2.87
C SER A 83 -13.75 6.27 -1.51
N ALA A 84 -14.77 5.84 -0.76
CA ALA A 84 -15.07 6.40 0.57
C ALA A 84 -14.05 5.93 1.61
N ARG A 85 -13.50 4.73 1.43
CA ARG A 85 -12.49 4.13 2.33
C ARG A 85 -11.09 4.12 1.73
N ASP A 86 -10.97 4.66 0.50
CA ASP A 86 -9.72 4.80 -0.23
C ASP A 86 -8.98 3.46 -0.45
N VAL A 87 -9.70 2.44 -0.93
CA VAL A 87 -9.14 1.13 -1.26
C VAL A 87 -9.57 0.73 -2.67
N ALA A 88 -8.64 0.18 -3.45
CA ALA A 88 -8.87 -0.35 -4.79
C ALA A 88 -8.34 -1.77 -4.91
N LEU A 89 -9.06 -2.59 -5.68
CA LEU A 89 -8.67 -3.94 -6.07
C LEU A 89 -8.33 -3.95 -7.56
N LEU A 90 -7.11 -4.36 -7.87
CA LEU A 90 -6.61 -4.53 -9.22
C LEU A 90 -6.43 -6.01 -9.52
N LYS A 91 -6.45 -6.39 -10.81
CA LYS A 91 -6.11 -7.74 -11.27
C LYS A 91 -5.11 -7.66 -12.41
N MET A 92 -4.09 -8.51 -12.38
CA MET A 92 -3.18 -8.70 -13.49
C MET A 92 -3.94 -9.30 -14.67
N LYS A 93 -3.77 -8.72 -15.87
CA LYS A 93 -4.42 -9.23 -17.09
C LYS A 93 -3.84 -10.56 -17.57
N PRO A 94 -2.51 -10.78 -17.58
CA PRO A 94 -1.96 -12.10 -17.85
C PRO A 94 -2.27 -13.06 -16.71
N GLU A 95 -2.72 -14.27 -17.04
CA GLU A 95 -2.76 -15.37 -16.08
C GLU A 95 -1.32 -15.80 -15.77
N LEU A 96 -0.90 -15.55 -14.54
CA LEU A 96 0.42 -15.90 -14.04
C LEU A 96 0.27 -16.93 -12.92
N GLU A 97 1.07 -17.96 -12.94
CA GLU A 97 1.22 -18.84 -11.78
C GLU A 97 2.04 -18.11 -10.71
N ILE A 98 1.36 -17.61 -9.70
CA ILE A 98 1.97 -16.85 -8.62
C ILE A 98 2.05 -17.72 -7.38
N ASN A 99 3.26 -18.07 -6.99
CA ASN A 99 3.48 -18.76 -5.72
C ASN A 99 3.53 -17.72 -4.60
N MET A 100 2.52 -17.71 -3.75
CA MET A 100 2.45 -16.82 -2.60
C MET A 100 2.01 -17.57 -1.34
N PRO A 101 2.45 -17.12 -0.15
CA PRO A 101 2.03 -17.72 1.10
C PRO A 101 0.52 -17.56 1.33
N GLU A 102 -0.10 -18.58 1.91
CA GLU A 102 -1.47 -18.48 2.38
C GLU A 102 -1.58 -17.56 3.60
N GLY A 103 -2.80 -17.03 3.83
CA GLY A 103 -3.13 -16.27 5.03
C GLY A 103 -2.34 -14.97 5.20
N ILE A 104 -2.04 -14.27 4.10
CA ILE A 104 -1.28 -13.01 4.15
C ILE A 104 -2.08 -11.82 4.65
N LEU A 105 -3.42 -11.89 4.64
CA LEU A 105 -4.30 -10.82 5.11
C LEU A 105 -4.75 -11.11 6.54
N GLY A 106 -4.33 -10.25 7.47
CA GLY A 106 -4.56 -10.39 8.90
C GLY A 106 -5.84 -9.73 9.40
N ASP A 107 -5.97 -9.73 10.72
CA ASP A 107 -6.98 -8.97 11.43
C ASP A 107 -6.31 -7.75 12.08
N PRO A 108 -6.73 -6.52 11.72
CA PRO A 108 -6.14 -5.31 12.27
C PRO A 108 -6.41 -5.12 13.79
N GLU A 109 -7.32 -5.89 14.38
CA GLU A 109 -7.66 -5.78 15.81
C GLU A 109 -6.79 -6.66 16.72
N GLU A 110 -6.12 -7.69 16.17
CA GLU A 110 -5.31 -8.63 16.95
C GLU A 110 -4.05 -8.03 17.58
N ASP A 111 -3.42 -7.06 16.91
CA ASP A 111 -2.18 -6.46 17.41
C ASP A 111 -2.43 -5.47 18.56
N PRO A 112 -1.70 -5.55 19.68
CA PRO A 112 -1.80 -4.55 20.73
C PRO A 112 -1.16 -3.22 20.29
N ARG A 113 -1.59 -2.11 20.91
CA ARG A 113 -0.86 -0.83 20.76
C ARG A 113 0.60 -1.03 21.22
N GLY A 114 1.54 -0.51 20.43
CA GLY A 114 2.97 -0.74 20.65
C GLY A 114 3.52 -1.94 19.88
N ALA A 115 2.67 -2.72 19.18
CA ALA A 115 3.13 -3.80 18.31
C ALA A 115 4.04 -3.27 17.19
N MET A 116 5.03 -4.06 16.82
CA MET A 116 5.97 -3.74 15.76
C MET A 116 5.32 -3.95 14.39
N LEU A 117 5.41 -2.94 13.55
CA LEU A 117 4.90 -2.94 12.19
C LEU A 117 6.02 -2.78 11.17
N MET A 118 5.76 -3.23 9.96
CA MET A 118 6.60 -3.00 8.79
C MET A 118 5.74 -2.47 7.64
N SER A 119 6.14 -1.37 7.03
CA SER A 119 5.57 -0.92 5.77
C SER A 119 6.55 -1.18 4.63
N LEU A 120 6.01 -1.54 3.46
CA LEU A 120 6.79 -1.65 2.23
C LEU A 120 6.20 -0.70 1.19
N GLY A 121 7.07 -0.12 0.38
CA GLY A 121 6.66 0.81 -0.67
C GLY A 121 7.82 1.23 -1.55
N VAL A 122 7.54 2.09 -2.52
CA VAL A 122 8.54 2.68 -3.43
C VAL A 122 8.59 4.19 -3.17
N PRO A 123 9.16 4.64 -2.03
CA PRO A 123 8.99 6.00 -1.50
C PRO A 123 9.43 7.09 -2.47
N PHE A 124 10.41 6.79 -3.33
CA PHE A 124 11.03 7.74 -4.26
C PHE A 124 10.72 7.44 -5.73
N GLY A 125 9.66 6.67 -6.03
CA GLY A 125 9.26 6.31 -7.39
C GLY A 125 9.03 7.52 -8.29
N TYR A 126 8.49 8.62 -7.75
CA TYR A 126 8.34 9.91 -8.48
C TYR A 126 9.68 10.54 -8.94
N TYR A 127 10.78 10.17 -8.30
CA TYR A 127 12.14 10.58 -8.67
C TYR A 127 12.86 9.54 -9.52
N ARG A 128 12.12 8.54 -10.03
CA ARG A 128 12.66 7.40 -10.79
C ARG A 128 13.61 6.51 -9.99
N ILE A 129 13.49 6.51 -8.66
CA ILE A 129 14.19 5.59 -7.77
C ILE A 129 13.23 4.44 -7.48
N HIS A 130 13.44 3.31 -8.12
CA HIS A 130 12.49 2.20 -8.21
C HIS A 130 12.73 1.09 -7.16
N GLY A 131 13.46 1.41 -6.09
CA GLY A 131 13.71 0.45 -5.02
C GLY A 131 12.50 0.30 -4.09
N VAL A 132 12.11 -0.94 -3.81
CA VAL A 132 11.18 -1.24 -2.71
C VAL A 132 11.93 -1.11 -1.39
N ILE A 133 11.43 -0.27 -0.50
CA ILE A 133 11.99 -0.03 0.82
C ILE A 133 11.06 -0.61 1.88
N ALA A 134 11.62 -1.44 2.75
CA ALA A 134 10.98 -1.91 3.96
C ALA A 134 11.38 -1.00 5.14
N ALA A 135 10.41 -0.54 5.89
CA ALA A 135 10.68 0.32 7.04
C ALA A 135 9.85 -0.08 8.25
N GLN A 136 10.52 -0.12 9.39
CA GLN A 136 9.94 -0.45 10.69
C GLN A 136 9.20 0.75 11.27
N SER A 137 8.11 0.45 12.00
CA SER A 137 7.33 1.41 12.77
C SER A 137 6.61 0.72 13.93
N VAL A 138 5.89 1.49 14.74
CA VAL A 138 5.10 1.00 15.85
C VAL A 138 3.63 1.36 15.66
N LEU A 139 2.71 0.47 16.02
CA LEU A 139 1.30 0.73 16.08
C LEU A 139 1.02 1.76 17.18
N SER A 140 0.82 3.03 16.80
CA SER A 140 0.57 4.13 17.74
C SER A 140 -0.87 4.19 18.20
N GLY A 141 -1.82 3.81 17.34
CA GLY A 141 -3.24 3.80 17.68
C GLY A 141 -4.14 3.32 16.56
N ARG A 142 -5.42 3.20 16.89
CA ARG A 142 -6.50 2.96 15.93
C ARG A 142 -7.55 4.04 16.14
N ILE A 143 -8.02 4.60 15.06
CA ILE A 143 -9.07 5.62 15.09
C ILE A 143 -10.14 5.25 14.05
N ARG A 144 -11.34 5.79 14.26
CA ARG A 144 -12.39 5.80 13.25
C ARG A 144 -12.57 7.21 12.77
N SER A 145 -12.47 7.43 11.47
CA SER A 145 -12.68 8.73 10.83
C SER A 145 -14.14 9.20 10.98
N HIS A 146 -14.40 10.45 10.70
CA HIS A 146 -15.78 10.97 10.66
C HIS A 146 -16.64 10.29 9.58
N SER A 147 -16.02 9.80 8.51
CA SER A 147 -16.72 8.99 7.49
C SER A 147 -16.97 7.54 7.91
N GLY A 148 -16.53 7.13 9.10
CA GLY A 148 -16.66 5.77 9.63
C GLY A 148 -15.58 4.80 9.18
N THR A 149 -14.51 5.27 8.53
CA THR A 149 -13.40 4.43 8.09
C THR A 149 -12.46 4.10 9.26
N ASN A 150 -12.12 2.83 9.44
CA ASN A 150 -11.15 2.38 10.42
C ASN A 150 -9.72 2.64 9.91
N LEU A 151 -8.94 3.38 10.69
CA LEU A 151 -7.57 3.78 10.36
C LEU A 151 -6.59 3.28 11.43
N ILE A 152 -5.44 2.84 10.98
CA ILE A 152 -4.30 2.42 11.81
C ILE A 152 -3.27 3.55 11.76
N ILE A 153 -2.91 4.09 12.94
CA ILE A 153 -1.91 5.15 13.07
C ILE A 153 -0.58 4.51 13.49
N PHE A 154 0.50 4.92 12.82
CA PHE A 154 1.84 4.42 13.09
C PHE A 154 2.89 5.54 13.05
N ASP A 155 4.02 5.35 13.75
CA ASP A 155 5.03 6.36 14.07
C ASP A 155 6.13 6.48 13.00
N ARG A 156 5.76 6.46 11.75
CA ARG A 156 6.67 6.68 10.63
C ARG A 156 6.07 7.70 9.68
N ARG A 157 6.86 8.68 9.24
CA ARG A 157 6.48 9.55 8.13
C ARG A 157 6.69 8.82 6.80
N VAL A 158 5.60 8.49 6.12
CA VAL A 158 5.64 7.88 4.78
C VAL A 158 5.85 8.94 3.69
N GLN A 159 6.37 8.51 2.56
CA GLN A 159 6.51 9.32 1.35
C GLN A 159 5.33 9.04 0.40
N TYR A 160 5.13 9.92 -0.57
CA TYR A 160 4.05 9.76 -1.56
C TYR A 160 4.10 8.41 -2.29
N GLY A 161 5.29 7.90 -2.57
CA GLY A 161 5.45 6.62 -3.24
C GLY A 161 5.15 5.38 -2.37
N ASP A 162 5.09 5.52 -1.03
CA ASP A 162 4.67 4.46 -0.12
C ASP A 162 3.15 4.24 -0.17
N ILE A 163 2.37 5.24 -0.64
CA ILE A 163 0.91 5.18 -0.69
C ILE A 163 0.44 4.00 -1.53
N GLY A 164 -0.46 3.21 -0.98
CA GLY A 164 -0.97 1.98 -1.57
C GLY A 164 -0.18 0.72 -1.20
N GLY A 165 0.96 0.86 -0.54
CA GLY A 165 1.75 -0.27 -0.05
C GLY A 165 1.14 -0.96 1.18
N PRO A 166 1.61 -2.17 1.53
CA PRO A 166 1.12 -2.91 2.68
C PRO A 166 1.70 -2.38 4.00
N LEU A 167 0.87 -2.34 5.04
CA LEU A 167 1.28 -2.24 6.43
C LEU A 167 1.13 -3.62 7.07
N VAL A 168 2.24 -4.19 7.52
CA VAL A 168 2.35 -5.58 7.97
C VAL A 168 2.58 -5.62 9.48
N SER A 169 1.83 -6.46 10.20
CA SER A 169 2.13 -6.87 11.57
C SER A 169 3.37 -7.76 11.56
N VAL A 170 4.39 -7.43 12.36
CA VAL A 170 5.62 -8.21 12.41
C VAL A 170 5.41 -9.52 13.16
N ASP A 171 4.64 -9.51 14.23
CA ASP A 171 4.36 -10.69 15.05
C ASP A 171 3.40 -11.66 14.34
N GLY A 172 2.33 -11.14 13.74
CA GLY A 172 1.38 -11.93 12.96
C GLY A 172 1.91 -12.34 11.58
N GLY A 173 2.89 -11.63 11.02
CA GLY A 173 3.39 -11.85 9.66
C GLY A 173 2.32 -11.65 8.58
N GLN A 174 1.36 -10.75 8.82
CA GLN A 174 0.19 -10.53 7.98
C GLN A 174 -0.03 -9.04 7.71
N VAL A 175 -0.62 -8.73 6.56
CA VAL A 175 -1.02 -7.35 6.22
C VAL A 175 -2.25 -6.97 7.02
N ILE A 176 -2.17 -5.87 7.74
CA ILE A 176 -3.26 -5.32 8.55
C ILE A 176 -3.82 -4.01 7.99
N GLY A 177 -3.13 -3.36 7.06
CA GLY A 177 -3.58 -2.09 6.48
C GLY A 177 -2.96 -1.77 5.13
N VAL A 178 -3.57 -0.80 4.45
CA VAL A 178 -3.11 -0.19 3.18
C VAL A 178 -2.59 1.20 3.51
N VAL A 179 -1.32 1.46 3.26
CA VAL A 179 -0.68 2.76 3.58
C VAL A 179 -1.41 3.88 2.86
N GLY A 180 -1.96 4.82 3.62
CA GLY A 180 -2.75 5.94 3.12
C GLY A 180 -1.94 7.23 2.96
N GLY A 181 -1.05 7.55 3.87
CA GLY A 181 -0.26 8.78 3.84
C GLY A 181 0.11 9.30 5.22
N VAL A 182 0.59 10.53 5.26
CA VAL A 182 0.87 11.24 6.52
C VAL A 182 -0.46 11.55 7.21
N PHE A 183 -0.53 11.36 8.51
CA PHE A 183 -1.71 11.66 9.29
C PHE A 183 -1.78 13.16 9.60
N ASP A 184 -2.63 13.85 8.87
CA ASP A 184 -3.02 15.25 9.13
C ASP A 184 -4.53 15.29 9.38
N PRO A 185 -4.98 15.52 10.62
CA PRO A 185 -6.41 15.54 10.94
C PRO A 185 -7.15 16.72 10.29
N VAL A 186 -6.46 17.80 9.93
CA VAL A 186 -7.06 18.93 9.24
C VAL A 186 -7.37 18.56 7.78
N GLU A 187 -6.41 17.97 7.09
CA GLU A 187 -6.58 17.55 5.70
C GLU A 187 -7.51 16.33 5.60
N LEU A 188 -7.26 15.31 6.41
CA LEU A 188 -7.95 14.02 6.33
C LEU A 188 -9.42 14.12 6.78
N GLU A 189 -9.69 14.89 7.83
CA GLU A 189 -11.02 14.99 8.46
C GLU A 189 -11.74 16.30 8.15
N GLY A 190 -11.16 17.17 7.33
CA GLY A 190 -11.73 18.48 7.00
C GLY A 190 -11.87 19.39 8.22
N LEU A 191 -11.10 19.17 9.26
CA LEU A 191 -11.13 19.96 10.48
C LEU A 191 -10.48 21.32 10.25
N ARG A 192 -10.89 22.32 11.07
CA ARG A 192 -10.22 23.62 11.06
C ARG A 192 -9.13 23.63 12.13
N THR A 193 -7.97 24.15 11.78
CA THR A 193 -6.93 24.45 12.79
C THR A 193 -7.50 25.48 13.78
N PRO A 194 -7.51 25.17 15.08
CA PRO A 194 -7.94 26.13 16.07
C PRO A 194 -7.11 27.40 16.03
N GLU A 195 -7.71 28.54 16.37
CA GLU A 195 -7.01 29.83 16.41
C GLU A 195 -5.79 29.76 17.35
N GLY A 196 -4.64 30.23 16.90
CA GLY A 196 -3.39 30.20 17.66
C GLY A 196 -2.64 28.87 17.66
N VAL A 197 -3.15 27.85 16.98
CA VAL A 197 -2.45 26.57 16.80
C VAL A 197 -1.67 26.60 15.48
N MET A 198 -0.39 26.20 15.52
CA MET A 198 0.42 26.07 14.30
C MET A 198 -0.07 24.92 13.45
N ALA A 199 0.17 25.01 12.14
CA ALA A 199 -0.07 23.91 11.21
C ALA A 199 0.66 22.64 11.68
N ILE A 200 -0.02 21.50 11.58
CA ILE A 200 0.51 20.22 12.01
C ILE A 200 1.60 19.78 11.02
N ASN A 201 2.80 19.52 11.55
CA ASN A 201 3.82 18.78 10.84
C ASN A 201 3.97 17.43 11.55
N SER A 202 3.10 16.49 11.21
CA SER A 202 3.05 15.19 11.87
C SER A 202 4.09 14.24 11.30
N ASP A 203 4.81 13.54 12.18
CA ASP A 203 5.63 12.38 11.82
C ASP A 203 4.82 11.07 11.86
N LEU A 204 3.55 11.15 12.25
CA LEU A 204 2.63 10.01 12.20
C LEU A 204 2.06 9.84 10.79
N SER A 205 1.84 8.59 10.44
CA SER A 205 1.13 8.22 9.22
C SER A 205 -0.06 7.33 9.53
N TYR A 206 -0.91 7.13 8.53
CA TYR A 206 -2.05 6.25 8.66
C TYR A 206 -2.09 5.22 7.54
N ALA A 207 -2.73 4.10 7.84
CA ALA A 207 -3.15 3.10 6.88
C ALA A 207 -4.65 2.86 7.03
N THR A 208 -5.34 2.64 5.92
CA THR A 208 -6.71 2.15 5.93
C THR A 208 -6.73 0.68 6.33
N SER A 209 -7.65 0.28 7.21
CA SER A 209 -7.79 -1.11 7.66
C SER A 209 -7.94 -2.08 6.48
N ILE A 210 -7.22 -3.21 6.54
CA ILE A 210 -7.22 -4.23 5.47
C ILE A 210 -8.58 -4.90 5.28
N GLU A 211 -9.48 -4.80 6.24
CA GLU A 211 -10.82 -5.38 6.16
C GLU A 211 -11.58 -4.96 4.90
N TYR A 212 -11.42 -3.70 4.48
CA TYR A 212 -12.07 -3.18 3.27
C TYR A 212 -11.50 -3.82 1.99
N GLY A 213 -10.19 -4.04 1.94
CA GLY A 213 -9.55 -4.79 0.85
C GLY A 213 -10.00 -6.25 0.80
N LYS A 214 -10.14 -6.89 1.98
CA LYS A 214 -10.67 -8.27 2.10
C LYS A 214 -12.10 -8.35 1.56
N GLN A 215 -12.95 -7.35 1.84
CA GLN A 215 -14.32 -7.28 1.33
C GLN A 215 -14.37 -7.17 -0.20
N LEU A 216 -13.52 -6.32 -0.80
CA LEU A 216 -13.43 -6.19 -2.26
C LEU A 216 -12.95 -7.50 -2.90
N LEU A 217 -11.92 -8.12 -2.34
CA LEU A 217 -11.37 -9.39 -2.84
C LEU A 217 -12.41 -10.52 -2.75
N ALA A 218 -13.06 -10.69 -1.59
CA ALA A 218 -14.07 -11.74 -1.40
C ALA A 218 -15.20 -11.63 -2.43
N LYS A 219 -15.69 -10.40 -2.66
CA LYS A 219 -16.73 -10.17 -3.68
C LYS A 219 -16.26 -10.52 -5.09
N ALA A 220 -15.02 -10.18 -5.45
CA ALA A 220 -14.48 -10.48 -6.77
C ALA A 220 -14.20 -11.97 -7.02
N LEU A 221 -14.01 -12.76 -5.96
CA LEU A 221 -13.82 -14.22 -6.05
C LEU A 221 -15.15 -15.00 -6.09
N GLU A 222 -16.27 -14.36 -5.76
CA GLU A 222 -17.62 -14.94 -5.85
C GLU A 222 -18.28 -14.74 -7.22
N GLU A 223 -17.78 -13.80 -8.03
CA GLU A 223 -18.25 -13.47 -9.39
C GLU A 223 -17.59 -14.34 -10.47
#